data_f6001451ec125fd012b6e96792275e7d
#
_entry.id   f6001451ec125fd012b6e96792275e7d
#
_cell.length_a   1.000
_cell.length_b   1.000
_cell.length_c   1.000
_cell.angle_alpha   90.00
_cell.angle_beta   90.00
_cell.angle_gamma   90.00
#
_symmetry.space_group_name_H-M   'P 1'
#
loop_
_entity.id
_entity.type
_entity.pdbx_description
1 polymer ?
#
loop_
_entity_poly.entity_id
_entity_poly.type
_entity_poly.pdbx_seq_one_letter_code
_entity_poly.pdbx_strand_id
1 'polypeptide(L)'
;SHKFIQTLLHGTGRGCARGFSSSELEEEPGRAESDVYDIVISGGGMVGTAMACSLGFDPHLQGRKILLLEAGPKKQMDKAPEVFSTRVSSISPGSATLLSGLGAWDHIVKLRCKPYQKMQVWDACSDALITFDKENLQDEMAYVVENDVIVAALTKQLQTLSDQVEVQYRTRVVKYTWPRPYQVADSIPWVQVTLASGQTLQTKLLIGADGPNSMVRREAGIPTVKWNYDQSAVVAVLHLSEPTENNVAWQRFLPTGPIAMLPLSDTESSLVWSTSHQHAELLLQMDEESFVDAINSAFWSNENQSELVEAAGSLFRTALTILMPNGTSTRQLPPSVAGIGPKSRVMFPLGMGHASEYIRHRVALIGDAAHRVHPLAGQGANLGFGDVASLTQVLSQAAFNGKDLGKYSIPEASLKDVTLNVRSRHFPSSNHEKLY
;
A
#
# COMPACT_ATOMS: atom_id res chain seq x y z
N SER A 1 44.45 -4.14 -57.09
CA SER A 1 45.30 -5.10 -57.82
C SER A 1 45.19 -6.45 -57.18
N HIS A 2 44.39 -7.28 -57.72
CA HIS A 2 44.65 -8.25 -58.77
C HIS A 2 45.47 -9.48 -58.34
N LYS A 3 44.81 -10.65 -58.56
CA LYS A 3 45.32 -11.96 -59.03
C LYS A 3 45.82 -12.89 -57.93
N PHE A 4 45.44 -14.22 -57.88
CA PHE A 4 45.27 -15.28 -58.86
C PHE A 4 44.47 -16.42 -58.18
N ILE A 5 43.45 -16.99 -58.60
CA ILE A 5 42.98 -17.96 -59.63
C ILE A 5 43.87 -19.21 -59.83
N GLN A 6 43.24 -20.36 -59.57
CA GLN A 6 43.33 -21.67 -60.20
C GLN A 6 44.61 -22.51 -60.12
N THR A 7 44.44 -23.78 -59.75
CA THR A 7 44.70 -24.99 -60.59
C THR A 7 44.40 -26.26 -59.76
N LEU A 8 43.35 -26.99 -60.05
CA LEU A 8 43.22 -28.22 -60.87
C LEU A 8 43.70 -29.50 -60.20
N LEU A 9 42.71 -30.38 -59.86
CA LEU A 9 42.39 -31.71 -60.44
C LEU A 9 43.48 -32.76 -60.58
N HIS A 10 43.12 -33.93 -60.07
CA HIS A 10 43.44 -35.34 -60.43
C HIS A 10 44.31 -36.09 -59.45
N GLY A 11 43.75 -37.16 -58.99
CA GLY A 11 44.45 -38.27 -58.32
C GLY A 11 43.53 -39.32 -57.74
N THR A 12 43.25 -40.31 -58.49
CA THR A 12 42.53 -41.56 -58.25
C THR A 12 43.14 -42.41 -57.15
N GLY A 13 42.33 -43.11 -56.31
CA GLY A 13 42.81 -44.29 -55.66
C GLY A 13 42.09 -44.78 -54.43
N ARG A 14 41.15 -45.67 -54.61
CA ARG A 14 40.81 -46.91 -53.80
C ARG A 14 40.73 -46.83 -52.28
N GLY A 15 39.50 -46.88 -51.73
CA GLY A 15 38.99 -47.96 -50.90
C GLY A 15 39.57 -48.16 -49.48
N CYS A 16 38.80 -47.79 -48.51
CA CYS A 16 38.60 -48.58 -47.28
C CYS A 16 37.34 -48.19 -46.58
N ALA A 17 36.34 -49.04 -46.60
CA ALA A 17 35.15 -48.89 -45.78
C ALA A 17 35.53 -49.13 -44.31
N ARG A 18 35.40 -48.12 -43.48
CA ARG A 18 35.26 -48.26 -42.03
C ARG A 18 33.98 -47.56 -41.63
N GLY A 19 33.07 -48.34 -41.00
CA GLY A 19 31.81 -47.91 -40.49
C GLY A 19 31.98 -46.71 -39.51
N PHE A 20 31.31 -45.63 -39.82
CA PHE A 20 31.05 -44.59 -38.85
C PHE A 20 29.87 -45.05 -38.01
N SER A 21 30.16 -45.37 -36.76
CA SER A 21 29.23 -45.42 -35.65
C SER A 21 28.45 -44.11 -35.61
N SER A 22 27.15 -44.19 -35.69
CA SER A 22 26.24 -43.11 -35.37
C SER A 22 26.48 -42.70 -33.90
N SER A 23 27.28 -41.66 -33.68
CA SER A 23 27.28 -40.97 -32.41
C SER A 23 25.88 -40.42 -32.20
N GLU A 24 25.19 -40.98 -31.24
CA GLU A 24 24.01 -40.38 -30.62
C GLU A 24 24.34 -38.92 -30.30
N LEU A 25 23.68 -38.00 -31.00
CA LEU A 25 23.56 -36.63 -30.56
C LEU A 25 22.79 -36.73 -29.25
N GLU A 26 23.47 -36.58 -28.12
CA GLU A 26 22.82 -36.28 -26.84
C GLU A 26 22.00 -35.03 -27.09
N GLU A 27 20.68 -35.17 -27.19
CA GLU A 27 19.74 -34.08 -27.08
C GLU A 27 20.01 -33.46 -25.69
N GLU A 28 20.58 -32.26 -25.69
CA GLU A 28 20.58 -31.42 -24.48
C GLU A 28 19.16 -31.44 -23.90
N PRO A 29 19.01 -31.67 -22.58
CA PRO A 29 17.69 -31.71 -21.96
C PRO A 29 16.99 -30.39 -22.29
N GLY A 30 15.84 -30.52 -22.96
CA GLY A 30 15.06 -29.40 -23.48
C GLY A 30 15.00 -28.26 -22.47
N ARG A 31 15.44 -27.09 -22.89
CA ARG A 31 15.20 -25.84 -22.15
C ARG A 31 13.73 -25.81 -21.84
N ALA A 32 13.37 -26.09 -20.57
CA ALA A 32 11.98 -25.93 -20.10
C ALA A 32 11.52 -24.54 -20.56
N GLU A 33 10.45 -24.48 -21.36
CA GLU A 33 9.85 -23.23 -21.77
C GLU A 33 9.63 -22.43 -20.50
N SER A 34 10.43 -21.39 -20.30
CA SER A 34 10.28 -20.52 -19.15
C SER A 34 8.92 -19.85 -19.27
N ASP A 35 8.06 -20.05 -18.28
CA ASP A 35 6.75 -19.43 -18.24
C ASP A 35 6.89 -17.90 -18.38
N VAL A 36 6.44 -17.36 -19.52
CA VAL A 36 6.49 -15.93 -19.82
C VAL A 36 5.13 -15.34 -19.50
N TYR A 37 5.15 -14.37 -18.59
CA TYR A 37 3.98 -13.60 -18.21
C TYR A 37 4.01 -12.20 -18.86
N ASP A 38 2.86 -11.66 -19.21
CA ASP A 38 2.76 -10.27 -19.63
C ASP A 38 2.99 -9.34 -18.43
N ILE A 39 2.40 -9.67 -17.28
CA ILE A 39 2.52 -8.90 -16.03
C ILE A 39 2.73 -9.85 -14.86
N VAL A 40 3.73 -9.58 -14.03
CA VAL A 40 3.90 -10.20 -12.71
C VAL A 40 3.77 -9.13 -11.64
N ILE A 41 2.91 -9.38 -10.66
CA ILE A 41 2.73 -8.55 -9.47
C ILE A 41 3.42 -9.25 -8.31
N SER A 42 4.39 -8.60 -7.68
CA SER A 42 5.09 -9.10 -6.50
C SER A 42 4.53 -8.46 -5.23
N GLY A 43 3.88 -9.27 -4.39
CA GLY A 43 3.24 -8.90 -3.14
C GLY A 43 1.71 -8.92 -3.22
N GLY A 44 1.09 -9.80 -2.43
CA GLY A 44 -0.37 -10.00 -2.32
C GLY A 44 -1.00 -9.31 -1.11
N GLY A 45 -0.48 -8.15 -0.68
CA GLY A 45 -1.14 -7.26 0.27
C GLY A 45 -2.38 -6.59 -0.34
N MET A 46 -2.99 -5.65 0.39
CA MET A 46 -4.20 -4.93 -0.07
C MET A 46 -4.03 -4.34 -1.49
N VAL A 47 -2.92 -3.65 -1.71
CA VAL A 47 -2.66 -2.93 -2.97
C VAL A 47 -2.36 -3.89 -4.12
N GLY A 48 -1.50 -4.90 -3.90
CA GLY A 48 -1.15 -5.88 -4.94
C GLY A 48 -2.32 -6.77 -5.33
N THR A 49 -3.15 -7.20 -4.36
CA THR A 49 -4.36 -7.97 -4.62
C THR A 49 -5.40 -7.13 -5.37
N ALA A 50 -5.58 -5.84 -4.99
CA ALA A 50 -6.45 -4.92 -5.71
C ALA A 50 -5.96 -4.68 -7.15
N MET A 51 -4.63 -4.56 -7.35
CA MET A 51 -4.03 -4.42 -8.67
C MET A 51 -4.32 -5.64 -9.55
N ALA A 52 -4.16 -6.85 -8.99
CA ALA A 52 -4.45 -8.09 -9.69
C ALA A 52 -5.95 -8.18 -10.10
N CYS A 53 -6.87 -7.81 -9.19
CA CYS A 53 -8.29 -7.73 -9.52
C CYS A 53 -8.55 -6.71 -10.63
N SER A 54 -7.97 -5.52 -10.51
CA SER A 54 -8.20 -4.41 -11.44
C SER A 54 -7.74 -4.76 -12.86
N LEU A 55 -6.57 -5.40 -13.00
CA LEU A 55 -6.07 -5.86 -14.29
C LEU A 55 -6.90 -7.03 -14.84
N GLY A 56 -7.35 -7.94 -13.97
CA GLY A 56 -8.16 -9.09 -14.38
C GLY A 56 -9.57 -8.70 -14.87
N PHE A 57 -10.14 -7.62 -14.36
CA PHE A 57 -11.43 -7.09 -14.82
C PHE A 57 -11.32 -6.20 -16.06
N ASP A 58 -10.13 -5.71 -16.40
CA ASP A 58 -9.96 -4.78 -17.50
C ASP A 58 -10.15 -5.47 -18.87
N PRO A 59 -11.09 -4.99 -19.71
CA PRO A 59 -11.40 -5.64 -20.97
C PRO A 59 -10.26 -5.56 -22.00
N HIS A 60 -9.38 -4.56 -21.91
CA HIS A 60 -8.25 -4.40 -22.83
C HIS A 60 -7.06 -5.28 -22.47
N LEU A 61 -7.07 -5.86 -21.25
CA LEU A 61 -6.04 -6.77 -20.76
C LEU A 61 -6.46 -8.24 -20.82
N GLN A 62 -7.66 -8.53 -21.35
CA GLN A 62 -8.11 -9.90 -21.55
C GLN A 62 -7.16 -10.68 -22.48
N GLY A 63 -6.91 -11.95 -22.14
CA GLY A 63 -5.94 -12.80 -22.83
C GLY A 63 -4.47 -12.52 -22.52
N ARG A 64 -4.16 -11.56 -21.64
CA ARG A 64 -2.81 -11.36 -21.09
C ARG A 64 -2.55 -12.35 -19.94
N LYS A 65 -1.35 -12.92 -19.89
CA LYS A 65 -0.93 -13.75 -18.78
C LYS A 65 -0.51 -12.88 -17.59
N ILE A 66 -1.34 -12.85 -16.55
CA ILE A 66 -1.12 -12.06 -15.33
C ILE A 66 -0.88 -13.01 -14.16
N LEU A 67 0.19 -12.78 -13.40
CA LEU A 67 0.54 -13.57 -12.22
C LEU A 67 0.68 -12.67 -11.00
N LEU A 68 0.04 -13.04 -9.88
CA LEU A 68 0.26 -12.48 -8.56
C LEU A 68 1.07 -13.46 -7.71
N LEU A 69 2.21 -13.01 -7.19
CA LEU A 69 3.07 -13.76 -6.27
C LEU A 69 2.89 -13.25 -4.84
N GLU A 70 2.54 -14.14 -3.92
CA GLU A 70 2.40 -13.84 -2.50
C GLU A 70 3.17 -14.84 -1.64
N ALA A 71 4.06 -14.32 -0.78
CA ALA A 71 4.87 -15.15 0.12
C ALA A 71 4.08 -15.78 1.26
N GLY A 72 2.99 -15.13 1.66
CA GLY A 72 2.10 -15.59 2.73
C GLY A 72 1.05 -16.59 2.24
N PRO A 73 0.25 -17.13 3.18
CA PRO A 73 -0.86 -18.00 2.84
C PRO A 73 -2.03 -17.19 2.24
N LYS A 74 -2.88 -17.88 1.51
CA LYS A 74 -4.13 -17.33 1.00
C LYS A 74 -5.01 -16.84 2.17
N LYS A 75 -5.42 -15.59 2.11
CA LYS A 75 -6.36 -15.02 3.08
C LYS A 75 -7.79 -15.32 2.62
N GLN A 76 -8.48 -16.12 3.42
CA GLN A 76 -9.90 -16.43 3.23
C GLN A 76 -10.64 -16.13 4.51
N MET A 77 -11.82 -15.53 4.40
CA MET A 77 -12.63 -15.14 5.54
C MET A 77 -14.10 -15.24 5.16
N ASP A 78 -14.79 -16.23 5.68
CA ASP A 78 -16.23 -16.39 5.50
C ASP A 78 -17.03 -15.69 6.60
N LYS A 79 -16.41 -15.53 7.78
CA LYS A 79 -16.95 -14.83 8.94
C LYS A 79 -15.84 -13.99 9.58
N ALA A 80 -16.18 -12.78 10.02
CA ALA A 80 -15.23 -11.94 10.75
C ALA A 80 -14.85 -12.63 12.09
N PRO A 81 -13.56 -12.59 12.49
CA PRO A 81 -13.13 -13.04 13.80
C PRO A 81 -13.87 -12.30 14.92
N GLU A 82 -14.07 -12.96 16.07
CA GLU A 82 -14.74 -12.32 17.22
C GLU A 82 -13.95 -11.12 17.74
N VAL A 83 -12.62 -11.19 17.69
CA VAL A 83 -11.73 -10.12 18.14
C VAL A 83 -11.30 -9.27 16.94
N PHE A 84 -11.32 -7.95 17.11
CA PHE A 84 -10.82 -7.01 16.10
C PHE A 84 -9.31 -7.09 15.94
N SER A 85 -8.85 -6.89 14.72
CA SER A 85 -7.42 -6.69 14.40
C SER A 85 -6.98 -5.29 14.80
N THR A 86 -5.73 -5.16 15.26
CA THR A 86 -5.08 -3.84 15.46
C THR A 86 -4.63 -3.19 14.15
N ARG A 87 -4.66 -3.96 13.04
CA ARG A 87 -4.28 -3.47 11.71
C ARG A 87 -5.52 -3.05 10.95
N VAL A 88 -5.87 -1.80 11.09
CA VAL A 88 -7.04 -1.20 10.43
C VAL A 88 -6.62 -0.06 9.52
N SER A 89 -7.47 0.25 8.55
CA SER A 89 -7.31 1.40 7.65
C SER A 89 -8.61 2.20 7.62
N SER A 90 -8.48 3.51 7.56
CA SER A 90 -9.59 4.41 7.26
C SER A 90 -9.72 4.54 5.75
N ILE A 91 -10.74 3.95 5.18
CA ILE A 91 -11.00 3.88 3.73
C ILE A 91 -11.83 5.08 3.31
N SER A 92 -11.27 5.90 2.42
CA SER A 92 -11.98 7.06 1.86
C SER A 92 -13.11 6.63 0.91
N PRO A 93 -14.12 7.48 0.67
CA PRO A 93 -15.19 7.19 -0.29
C PRO A 93 -14.66 6.85 -1.70
N GLY A 94 -13.60 7.53 -2.15
CA GLY A 94 -12.96 7.23 -3.44
C GLY A 94 -12.34 5.82 -3.50
N SER A 95 -11.70 5.39 -2.41
CA SER A 95 -11.17 4.02 -2.31
C SER A 95 -12.29 2.98 -2.18
N ALA A 96 -13.37 3.31 -1.47
CA ALA A 96 -14.55 2.46 -1.38
C ALA A 96 -15.22 2.28 -2.76
N THR A 97 -15.28 3.34 -3.57
CA THR A 97 -15.78 3.29 -4.96
C THR A 97 -14.91 2.37 -5.83
N LEU A 98 -13.57 2.45 -5.72
CA LEU A 98 -12.68 1.53 -6.41
C LEU A 98 -12.96 0.08 -5.98
N LEU A 99 -12.98 -0.19 -4.67
CA LEU A 99 -13.26 -1.53 -4.13
C LEU A 99 -14.64 -2.06 -4.54
N SER A 100 -15.63 -1.17 -4.68
CA SER A 100 -16.96 -1.50 -5.21
C SER A 100 -16.90 -1.87 -6.70
N GLY A 101 -16.17 -1.10 -7.49
CA GLY A 101 -15.92 -1.41 -8.91
C GLY A 101 -15.22 -2.76 -9.11
N LEU A 102 -14.39 -3.17 -8.15
CA LEU A 102 -13.74 -4.49 -8.11
C LEU A 102 -14.65 -5.59 -7.54
N GLY A 103 -15.89 -5.28 -7.12
CA GLY A 103 -16.82 -6.23 -6.52
C GLY A 103 -16.47 -6.65 -5.08
N ALA A 104 -15.45 -6.05 -4.47
CA ALA A 104 -14.98 -6.43 -3.13
C ALA A 104 -15.76 -5.74 -2.00
N TRP A 105 -16.37 -4.57 -2.26
CA TRP A 105 -16.96 -3.73 -1.22
C TRP A 105 -18.10 -4.41 -0.48
N ASP A 106 -19.01 -5.06 -1.19
CA ASP A 106 -20.13 -5.79 -0.57
C ASP A 106 -19.66 -6.91 0.36
N HIS A 107 -18.53 -7.55 0.04
CA HIS A 107 -17.95 -8.56 0.92
C HIS A 107 -17.34 -7.93 2.17
N ILE A 108 -16.70 -6.76 2.05
CA ILE A 108 -16.16 -6.00 3.18
C ILE A 108 -17.31 -5.61 4.12
N VAL A 109 -18.36 -5.00 3.61
CA VAL A 109 -19.51 -4.55 4.40
C VAL A 109 -20.21 -5.72 5.10
N LYS A 110 -20.36 -6.87 4.42
CA LYS A 110 -20.96 -8.08 5.00
C LYS A 110 -20.12 -8.69 6.10
N LEU A 111 -18.80 -8.56 6.03
CA LEU A 111 -17.91 -9.07 7.07
C LEU A 111 -17.88 -8.10 8.25
N ARG A 112 -17.29 -6.94 8.08
CA ARG A 112 -17.19 -5.92 9.13
C ARG A 112 -16.64 -4.60 8.55
N CYS A 113 -17.40 -3.52 8.74
CA CYS A 113 -17.06 -2.20 8.28
C CYS A 113 -17.77 -1.17 9.16
N LYS A 114 -17.06 -0.22 9.75
CA LYS A 114 -17.66 0.85 10.55
C LYS A 114 -17.52 2.19 9.84
N PRO A 115 -18.61 2.78 9.34
CA PRO A 115 -18.58 4.14 8.82
C PRO A 115 -18.44 5.16 9.94
N TYR A 116 -17.85 6.33 9.62
CA TYR A 116 -17.89 7.50 10.49
C TYR A 116 -18.17 8.76 9.67
N GLN A 117 -18.84 9.71 10.31
CA GLN A 117 -19.39 10.92 9.65
C GLN A 117 -18.62 12.19 10.01
N LYS A 118 -17.89 12.17 11.13
CA LYS A 118 -17.14 13.31 11.65
C LYS A 118 -15.70 12.93 11.98
N MET A 119 -14.82 13.92 11.85
CA MET A 119 -13.49 13.85 12.43
C MET A 119 -13.23 15.10 13.24
N GLN A 120 -12.89 14.94 14.51
CA GLN A 120 -12.52 16.04 15.38
C GLN A 120 -11.03 15.98 15.70
N VAL A 121 -10.33 17.07 15.38
CA VAL A 121 -8.89 17.21 15.58
C VAL A 121 -8.65 18.42 16.46
N TRP A 122 -7.91 18.24 17.57
CA TRP A 122 -7.59 19.34 18.47
C TRP A 122 -6.17 19.24 19.03
N ASP A 123 -5.67 20.35 19.52
CA ASP A 123 -4.36 20.47 20.13
C ASP A 123 -4.45 20.44 21.66
N ALA A 124 -3.47 19.82 22.32
CA ALA A 124 -3.41 19.75 23.79
C ALA A 124 -2.84 21.03 24.42
N CYS A 125 -2.06 21.82 23.65
CA CYS A 125 -1.37 23.02 24.14
C CYS A 125 -2.09 24.32 23.78
N SER A 126 -3.16 24.25 22.99
CA SER A 126 -3.91 25.41 22.55
C SER A 126 -5.42 25.12 22.43
N ASP A 127 -6.22 26.14 22.22
CA ASP A 127 -7.65 26.00 21.93
C ASP A 127 -7.95 25.63 20.46
N ALA A 128 -6.92 25.30 19.67
CA ALA A 128 -7.10 24.94 18.27
C ALA A 128 -7.95 23.67 18.12
N LEU A 129 -9.06 23.80 17.43
CA LEU A 129 -10.02 22.73 17.15
C LEU A 129 -10.45 22.83 15.69
N ILE A 130 -10.36 21.72 14.97
CA ILE A 130 -10.88 21.56 13.62
C ILE A 130 -11.87 20.40 13.66
N THR A 131 -13.08 20.67 13.21
CA THR A 131 -14.09 19.64 12.99
C THR A 131 -14.28 19.50 11.48
N PHE A 132 -13.99 18.31 10.97
CA PHE A 132 -14.37 17.92 9.63
C PHE A 132 -15.75 17.29 9.72
N ASP A 133 -16.70 17.97 9.11
CA ASP A 133 -18.10 17.55 9.03
C ASP A 133 -18.55 17.80 7.60
N LYS A 134 -19.31 16.90 7.01
CA LYS A 134 -19.92 17.16 5.72
C LYS A 134 -21.23 17.92 5.97
N GLU A 135 -21.47 18.97 5.18
CA GLU A 135 -22.67 19.82 5.28
C GLU A 135 -23.97 19.02 5.16
N ASN A 136 -23.93 17.87 4.47
CA ASN A 136 -25.02 16.89 4.43
C ASN A 136 -24.67 15.74 5.39
N LEU A 137 -25.29 15.73 6.56
CA LEU A 137 -25.17 14.70 7.61
C LEU A 137 -25.44 13.25 7.17
N GLN A 138 -25.78 13.02 5.89
CA GLN A 138 -26.10 11.71 5.33
C GLN A 138 -24.91 11.03 4.63
N ASP A 139 -23.80 11.76 4.36
CA ASP A 139 -22.65 11.21 3.66
C ASP A 139 -21.56 10.77 4.62
N GLU A 140 -21.10 9.55 4.46
CA GLU A 140 -19.97 9.01 5.23
C GLU A 140 -18.67 9.75 4.88
N MET A 141 -17.88 10.11 5.90
CA MET A 141 -16.57 10.71 5.69
C MET A 141 -15.55 9.66 5.27
N ALA A 142 -15.56 8.53 5.94
CA ALA A 142 -14.77 7.36 5.61
C ALA A 142 -15.27 6.13 6.38
N TYR A 143 -14.59 5.00 6.16
CA TYR A 143 -14.94 3.69 6.71
C TYR A 143 -13.72 3.08 7.39
N VAL A 144 -13.83 2.65 8.62
CA VAL A 144 -12.78 1.90 9.29
C VAL A 144 -12.95 0.42 8.99
N VAL A 145 -11.94 -0.18 8.40
CA VAL A 145 -11.94 -1.59 7.98
C VAL A 145 -10.62 -2.26 8.37
N GLU A 146 -10.69 -3.49 8.83
CA GLU A 146 -9.50 -4.30 9.10
C GLU A 146 -8.79 -4.69 7.79
N ASN A 147 -7.47 -4.58 7.77
CA ASN A 147 -6.68 -4.84 6.57
C ASN A 147 -6.87 -6.28 6.06
N ASP A 148 -7.00 -7.25 6.97
CA ASP A 148 -7.22 -8.65 6.60
C ASP A 148 -8.61 -8.90 5.99
N VAL A 149 -9.62 -8.11 6.38
CA VAL A 149 -10.97 -8.14 5.76
C VAL A 149 -10.91 -7.65 4.32
N ILE A 150 -10.16 -6.56 4.08
CA ILE A 150 -9.97 -6.03 2.71
C ILE A 150 -9.27 -7.06 1.82
N VAL A 151 -8.17 -7.65 2.30
CA VAL A 151 -7.43 -8.67 1.55
C VAL A 151 -8.29 -9.91 1.29
N ALA A 152 -9.06 -10.37 2.28
CA ALA A 152 -9.94 -11.53 2.12
C ALA A 152 -11.05 -11.27 1.07
N ALA A 153 -11.66 -10.09 1.09
CA ALA A 153 -12.68 -9.69 0.11
C ALA A 153 -12.10 -9.63 -1.32
N LEU A 154 -10.94 -9.01 -1.49
CA LEU A 154 -10.24 -8.97 -2.77
C LEU A 154 -9.80 -10.36 -3.23
N THR A 155 -9.30 -11.21 -2.32
CA THR A 155 -8.95 -12.60 -2.62
C THR A 155 -10.16 -13.39 -3.12
N LYS A 156 -11.33 -13.13 -2.57
CA LYS A 156 -12.59 -13.75 -3.04
C LYS A 156 -12.93 -13.31 -4.47
N GLN A 157 -12.68 -12.05 -4.83
CA GLN A 157 -12.84 -11.59 -6.21
C GLN A 157 -11.83 -12.23 -7.15
N LEU A 158 -10.56 -12.39 -6.76
CA LEU A 158 -9.58 -13.09 -7.57
C LEU A 158 -9.97 -14.54 -7.92
N GLN A 159 -10.75 -15.20 -7.07
CA GLN A 159 -11.25 -16.54 -7.39
C GLN A 159 -12.21 -16.56 -8.59
N THR A 160 -12.94 -15.47 -8.80
CA THR A 160 -13.84 -15.32 -9.97
C THR A 160 -13.07 -14.99 -11.25
N LEU A 161 -11.78 -14.64 -11.12
CA LEU A 161 -10.89 -14.23 -12.20
C LEU A 161 -9.80 -15.28 -12.47
N SER A 162 -9.98 -16.52 -12.03
CA SER A 162 -8.98 -17.59 -12.17
C SER A 162 -8.53 -17.86 -13.61
N ASP A 163 -9.37 -17.56 -14.59
CA ASP A 163 -9.05 -17.72 -16.01
C ASP A 163 -8.23 -16.53 -16.56
N GLN A 164 -8.17 -15.42 -15.85
CA GLN A 164 -7.47 -14.19 -16.26
C GLN A 164 -6.21 -13.92 -15.44
N VAL A 165 -6.23 -14.28 -14.15
CA VAL A 165 -5.14 -13.99 -13.20
C VAL A 165 -4.77 -15.28 -12.46
N GLU A 166 -3.55 -15.71 -12.65
CA GLU A 166 -2.94 -16.76 -11.85
C GLU A 166 -2.47 -16.17 -10.50
N VAL A 167 -2.68 -16.89 -9.40
CA VAL A 167 -2.21 -16.48 -8.08
C VAL A 167 -1.42 -17.61 -7.43
N GLN A 168 -0.18 -17.33 -7.07
CA GLN A 168 0.69 -18.27 -6.36
C GLN A 168 0.92 -17.78 -4.93
N TYR A 169 0.27 -18.45 -3.97
CA TYR A 169 0.47 -18.23 -2.53
C TYR A 169 1.63 -19.06 -2.00
N ARG A 170 2.20 -18.66 -0.85
CA ARG A 170 3.36 -19.30 -0.23
C ARG A 170 4.56 -19.37 -1.17
N THR A 171 4.61 -18.42 -2.12
CA THR A 171 5.64 -18.35 -3.16
C THR A 171 6.52 -17.15 -2.90
N ARG A 172 7.75 -17.41 -2.44
CA ARG A 172 8.72 -16.38 -2.11
C ARG A 172 9.67 -16.15 -3.29
N VAL A 173 9.81 -14.91 -3.69
CA VAL A 173 10.84 -14.48 -4.64
C VAL A 173 12.16 -14.28 -3.91
N VAL A 174 13.25 -14.75 -4.49
CA VAL A 174 14.60 -14.65 -3.93
C VAL A 174 15.53 -13.77 -4.77
N LYS A 175 15.22 -13.55 -6.05
CA LYS A 175 16.05 -12.74 -6.94
C LYS A 175 15.25 -12.19 -8.11
N TYR A 176 15.61 -10.96 -8.53
CA TYR A 176 15.22 -10.38 -9.80
C TYR A 176 16.45 -10.16 -10.67
N THR A 177 16.33 -10.40 -11.98
CA THR A 177 17.39 -10.12 -12.95
C THR A 177 16.82 -9.27 -14.08
N TRP A 178 17.42 -8.11 -14.31
CA TRP A 178 16.95 -7.11 -15.27
C TRP A 178 17.60 -7.32 -16.64
N PRO A 179 16.88 -7.07 -17.74
CA PRO A 179 17.47 -7.07 -19.07
C PRO A 179 18.51 -5.93 -19.18
N ARG A 180 19.66 -6.24 -19.77
CA ARG A 180 20.70 -5.21 -19.99
C ARG A 180 20.39 -4.38 -21.23
N PRO A 181 20.64 -3.06 -21.23
CA PRO A 181 20.25 -2.13 -22.31
C PRO A 181 20.88 -2.41 -23.69
N TYR A 182 21.99 -3.12 -23.75
CA TYR A 182 22.78 -3.35 -24.97
C TYR A 182 23.20 -4.83 -25.09
N GLN A 183 22.22 -5.75 -25.11
CA GLN A 183 22.57 -7.14 -25.26
C GLN A 183 22.50 -7.61 -26.71
N VAL A 184 23.44 -8.54 -27.04
CA VAL A 184 23.51 -9.31 -28.26
C VAL A 184 22.17 -10.01 -28.56
N ALA A 185 21.86 -10.30 -29.81
CA ALA A 185 20.58 -10.80 -30.32
C ALA A 185 19.92 -11.96 -29.58
N ASP A 186 20.66 -12.70 -28.74
CA ASP A 186 20.18 -13.88 -27.99
C ASP A 186 19.79 -13.61 -26.53
N SER A 187 19.75 -12.35 -26.10
CA SER A 187 19.41 -12.06 -24.70
C SER A 187 17.92 -11.90 -24.48
N ILE A 188 17.44 -12.49 -23.38
CA ILE A 188 16.05 -12.39 -22.95
C ILE A 188 15.73 -10.92 -22.61
N PRO A 189 14.78 -10.26 -23.32
CA PRO A 189 14.51 -8.83 -23.14
C PRO A 189 13.62 -8.53 -21.95
N TRP A 190 13.34 -9.52 -21.10
CA TRP A 190 12.35 -9.45 -20.03
C TRP A 190 12.97 -9.62 -18.65
N VAL A 191 12.24 -9.20 -17.61
CA VAL A 191 12.65 -9.40 -16.21
C VAL A 191 12.54 -10.88 -15.87
N GLN A 192 13.59 -11.44 -15.27
CA GLN A 192 13.57 -12.79 -14.71
C GLN A 192 13.27 -12.71 -13.21
N VAL A 193 12.36 -13.55 -12.75
CA VAL A 193 11.93 -13.68 -11.35
C VAL A 193 12.28 -15.07 -10.86
N THR A 194 13.24 -15.19 -9.96
CA THR A 194 13.65 -16.48 -9.38
C THR A 194 12.94 -16.71 -8.06
N LEU A 195 12.24 -17.82 -7.96
CA LEU A 195 11.50 -18.24 -6.78
C LEU A 195 12.38 -19.06 -5.83
N ALA A 196 11.99 -19.14 -4.57
CA ALA A 196 12.67 -19.96 -3.57
C ALA A 196 12.67 -21.46 -3.90
N SER A 197 11.74 -21.93 -4.76
CA SER A 197 11.72 -23.28 -5.31
C SER A 197 12.84 -23.59 -6.31
N GLY A 198 13.56 -22.56 -6.79
CA GLY A 198 14.52 -22.64 -7.87
C GLY A 198 13.93 -22.38 -9.27
N GLN A 199 12.61 -22.35 -9.40
CA GLN A 199 11.95 -21.99 -10.66
C GLN A 199 12.25 -20.54 -11.03
N THR A 200 12.46 -20.28 -12.33
CA THR A 200 12.64 -18.93 -12.87
C THR A 200 11.54 -18.63 -13.86
N LEU A 201 10.80 -17.56 -13.58
CA LEU A 201 9.74 -17.01 -14.42
C LEU A 201 10.28 -15.81 -15.20
N GLN A 202 9.59 -15.44 -16.28
CA GLN A 202 9.91 -14.26 -17.06
C GLN A 202 8.68 -13.35 -17.15
N THR A 203 8.89 -12.04 -17.13
CA THR A 203 7.78 -11.08 -17.28
C THR A 203 8.15 -9.89 -18.13
N LYS A 204 7.20 -9.42 -18.93
CA LYS A 204 7.35 -8.19 -19.73
C LYS A 204 7.24 -6.94 -18.87
N LEU A 205 6.43 -6.98 -17.79
CA LEU A 205 6.28 -5.92 -16.80
C LEU A 205 6.23 -6.53 -15.39
N LEU A 206 7.08 -6.05 -14.49
CA LEU A 206 7.05 -6.37 -13.07
C LEU A 206 6.43 -5.22 -12.30
N ILE A 207 5.40 -5.50 -11.51
CA ILE A 207 4.78 -4.54 -10.58
C ILE A 207 5.20 -4.90 -9.16
N GLY A 208 5.93 -4.00 -8.50
CA GLY A 208 6.34 -4.12 -7.11
C GLY A 208 5.26 -3.57 -6.17
N ALA A 209 4.60 -4.46 -5.44
CA ALA A 209 3.63 -4.19 -4.38
C ALA A 209 4.03 -4.87 -3.06
N ASP A 210 5.34 -5.10 -2.88
CA ASP A 210 5.98 -5.90 -1.84
C ASP A 210 6.31 -5.11 -0.57
N GLY A 211 5.65 -3.98 -0.38
CA GLY A 211 5.63 -3.23 0.87
C GLY A 211 6.85 -2.33 1.11
N PRO A 212 6.99 -1.77 2.33
CA PRO A 212 7.95 -0.69 2.61
C PRO A 212 9.42 -1.11 2.45
N ASN A 213 9.71 -2.40 2.61
CA ASN A 213 11.05 -2.98 2.41
C ASN A 213 11.23 -3.61 1.02
N SER A 214 10.53 -3.07 0.02
CA SER A 214 10.46 -3.60 -1.34
C SER A 214 11.79 -4.11 -1.85
N MET A 215 11.81 -5.39 -2.19
CA MET A 215 12.91 -6.04 -2.88
C MET A 215 12.93 -5.64 -4.36
N VAL A 216 11.76 -5.51 -4.99
CA VAL A 216 11.63 -5.03 -6.37
C VAL A 216 12.31 -3.68 -6.53
N ARG A 217 11.98 -2.72 -5.67
CA ARG A 217 12.58 -1.37 -5.68
C ARG A 217 14.10 -1.43 -5.52
N ARG A 218 14.59 -2.18 -4.54
CA ARG A 218 16.01 -2.30 -4.25
C ARG A 218 16.80 -2.93 -5.40
N GLU A 219 16.31 -4.05 -5.92
CA GLU A 219 16.98 -4.77 -7.00
C GLU A 219 16.88 -4.02 -8.36
N ALA A 220 15.82 -3.22 -8.56
CA ALA A 220 15.72 -2.30 -9.70
C ALA A 220 16.69 -1.10 -9.60
N GLY A 221 17.39 -0.95 -8.48
CA GLY A 221 18.31 0.17 -8.25
C GLY A 221 17.60 1.52 -8.15
N ILE A 222 16.33 1.54 -7.73
CA ILE A 222 15.56 2.77 -7.53
C ILE A 222 15.89 3.35 -6.16
N PRO A 223 16.52 4.53 -6.09
CA PRO A 223 16.84 5.19 -4.84
C PRO A 223 15.60 5.51 -4.02
N THR A 224 15.76 5.58 -2.71
CA THR A 224 14.69 5.94 -1.77
C THR A 224 15.16 7.05 -0.86
N VAL A 225 14.38 8.10 -0.76
CA VAL A 225 14.51 9.10 0.29
C VAL A 225 13.73 8.58 1.50
N LYS A 226 14.41 8.44 2.64
CA LYS A 226 13.82 7.93 3.88
C LYS A 226 14.04 8.94 5.00
N TRP A 227 13.00 9.14 5.80
CA TRP A 227 13.10 9.85 7.06
C TRP A 227 12.66 8.93 8.20
N ASN A 228 13.51 8.87 9.21
CA ASN A 228 13.16 8.23 10.47
C ASN A 228 12.68 9.33 11.42
N TYR A 229 11.51 9.16 12.01
CA TYR A 229 10.95 10.18 12.90
C TYR A 229 11.38 10.01 14.35
N ASP A 230 12.17 8.97 14.68
CA ASP A 230 12.51 8.55 16.03
C ASP A 230 11.28 8.36 16.95
N GLN A 231 10.17 7.95 16.30
CA GLN A 231 8.88 7.70 16.91
C GLN A 231 8.38 6.30 16.59
N SER A 232 7.55 5.78 17.48
CA SER A 232 6.73 4.57 17.27
C SER A 232 5.26 4.89 17.42
N ALA A 233 4.41 4.15 16.73
CA ALA A 233 2.98 4.10 17.01
C ALA A 233 2.66 2.92 17.92
N VAL A 234 2.00 3.18 19.04
CA VAL A 234 1.34 2.17 19.86
C VAL A 234 -0.09 2.05 19.36
N VAL A 235 -0.51 0.82 19.04
CA VAL A 235 -1.88 0.51 18.62
C VAL A 235 -2.50 -0.50 19.57
N ALA A 236 -3.79 -0.37 19.76
CA ALA A 236 -4.59 -1.30 20.58
C ALA A 236 -6.06 -1.26 20.12
N VAL A 237 -6.80 -2.31 20.45
CA VAL A 237 -8.27 -2.30 20.42
C VAL A 237 -8.74 -1.80 21.78
N LEU A 238 -9.61 -0.82 21.81
CA LEU A 238 -10.16 -0.20 23.02
C LEU A 238 -11.58 -0.66 23.23
N HIS A 239 -11.92 -1.03 24.45
CA HIS A 239 -13.31 -1.24 24.88
C HIS A 239 -13.83 0.05 25.51
N LEU A 240 -14.92 0.58 24.97
CA LEU A 240 -15.56 1.80 25.46
C LEU A 240 -16.33 1.51 26.76
N SER A 241 -16.38 2.49 27.65
CA SER A 241 -17.10 2.36 28.92
C SER A 241 -18.61 2.17 28.75
N GLU A 242 -19.17 2.81 27.71
CA GLU A 242 -20.58 2.71 27.36
C GLU A 242 -20.74 2.58 25.83
N PRO A 243 -21.75 1.83 25.36
CA PRO A 243 -22.11 1.78 23.95
C PRO A 243 -22.52 3.17 23.44
N THR A 244 -22.03 3.55 22.28
CA THR A 244 -22.39 4.79 21.61
C THR A 244 -22.57 4.55 20.11
N GLU A 245 -23.13 5.50 19.35
CA GLU A 245 -23.14 5.40 17.88
C GLU A 245 -21.74 5.25 17.32
N ASN A 246 -20.73 5.77 18.04
CA ASN A 246 -19.32 5.72 17.71
C ASN A 246 -19.06 6.05 16.23
N ASN A 247 -19.54 7.23 15.80
CA ASN A 247 -19.50 7.68 14.41
C ASN A 247 -18.52 8.85 14.21
N VAL A 248 -17.62 9.10 15.17
CA VAL A 248 -16.61 10.16 15.16
C VAL A 248 -15.22 9.56 15.23
N ALA A 249 -14.33 9.99 14.34
CA ALA A 249 -12.89 9.77 14.46
C ALA A 249 -12.29 10.91 15.30
N TRP A 250 -11.55 10.56 16.34
CA TRP A 250 -10.95 11.49 17.29
C TRP A 250 -9.45 11.55 17.09
N GLN A 251 -8.87 12.75 17.02
CA GLN A 251 -7.44 12.93 16.97
C GLN A 251 -7.02 14.12 17.82
N ARG A 252 -6.05 13.92 18.72
CA ARG A 252 -5.47 14.99 19.54
C ARG A 252 -3.97 15.06 19.30
N PHE A 253 -3.46 16.27 19.10
CA PHE A 253 -2.03 16.54 19.06
C PHE A 253 -1.54 16.81 20.48
N LEU A 254 -0.69 15.90 20.98
CA LEU A 254 0.01 16.05 22.26
C LEU A 254 1.43 16.56 22.00
N PRO A 255 2.11 17.14 22.99
CA PRO A 255 3.53 17.54 22.86
C PRO A 255 4.44 16.39 22.44
N THR A 256 4.08 15.15 22.81
CA THR A 256 4.83 13.94 22.52
C THR A 256 4.49 13.29 21.18
N GLY A 257 3.44 13.75 20.52
CA GLY A 257 2.93 13.22 19.26
C GLY A 257 1.41 13.01 19.26
N PRO A 258 0.80 12.72 18.11
CA PRO A 258 -0.64 12.58 18.01
C PRO A 258 -1.15 11.26 18.59
N ILE A 259 -2.32 11.33 19.24
CA ILE A 259 -3.15 10.19 19.63
C ILE A 259 -4.46 10.24 18.84
N ALA A 260 -4.91 9.10 18.33
CA ALA A 260 -6.15 8.97 17.58
C ALA A 260 -6.97 7.78 18.06
N MET A 261 -8.29 7.92 17.99
CA MET A 261 -9.28 6.87 18.26
C MET A 261 -10.20 6.78 17.05
N LEU A 262 -10.26 5.60 16.44
CA LEU A 262 -11.07 5.32 15.25
C LEU A 262 -12.17 4.31 15.61
N PRO A 263 -13.43 4.53 15.20
CA PRO A 263 -14.53 3.62 15.55
C PRO A 263 -14.39 2.26 14.87
N LEU A 264 -14.63 1.19 15.61
CA LEU A 264 -14.69 -0.19 15.11
C LEU A 264 -16.09 -0.79 15.22
N SER A 265 -16.78 -0.50 16.31
CA SER A 265 -18.17 -0.87 16.60
C SER A 265 -18.77 0.17 17.54
N ASP A 266 -19.99 -0.06 18.00
CA ASP A 266 -20.63 0.80 19.00
C ASP A 266 -19.97 0.70 20.39
N THR A 267 -19.17 -0.32 20.62
CA THR A 267 -18.49 -0.61 21.91
C THR A 267 -16.98 -0.64 21.81
N GLU A 268 -16.39 -0.58 20.60
CA GLU A 268 -14.96 -0.74 20.41
C GLU A 268 -14.39 0.29 19.45
N SER A 269 -13.15 0.69 19.70
CA SER A 269 -12.39 1.64 18.89
C SER A 269 -10.94 1.17 18.71
N SER A 270 -10.29 1.63 17.66
CA SER A 270 -8.86 1.40 17.43
C SER A 270 -8.07 2.61 17.93
N LEU A 271 -7.06 2.36 18.76
CA LEU A 271 -6.07 3.33 19.19
C LEU A 271 -4.92 3.38 18.19
N VAL A 272 -4.47 4.60 17.87
CA VAL A 272 -3.16 4.86 17.24
C VAL A 272 -2.50 6.01 18.00
N TRP A 273 -1.47 5.71 18.79
CA TRP A 273 -0.74 6.69 19.58
C TRP A 273 0.71 6.80 19.11
N SER A 274 1.02 7.85 18.39
CA SER A 274 2.37 8.14 17.90
C SER A 274 3.14 8.90 18.96
N THR A 275 4.33 8.40 19.33
CA THR A 275 5.17 9.02 20.36
C THR A 275 6.63 8.60 20.21
N SER A 276 7.54 9.09 21.06
CA SER A 276 8.94 8.68 21.05
C SER A 276 9.09 7.18 21.30
N HIS A 277 10.16 6.55 20.80
CA HIS A 277 10.41 5.12 21.03
C HIS A 277 10.40 4.76 22.51
N GLN A 278 11.07 5.57 23.34
CA GLN A 278 11.13 5.33 24.79
C GLN A 278 9.75 5.38 25.45
N HIS A 279 8.92 6.39 25.11
CA HIS A 279 7.58 6.48 25.67
C HIS A 279 6.67 5.35 25.16
N ALA A 280 6.81 4.94 23.91
CA ALA A 280 6.07 3.79 23.37
C ALA A 280 6.43 2.49 24.10
N GLU A 281 7.70 2.27 24.44
CA GLU A 281 8.15 1.12 25.26
C GLU A 281 7.55 1.16 26.66
N LEU A 282 7.50 2.33 27.31
CA LEU A 282 6.86 2.50 28.61
C LEU A 282 5.38 2.15 28.52
N LEU A 283 4.66 2.66 27.52
CA LEU A 283 3.24 2.36 27.28
C LEU A 283 2.99 0.86 27.09
N LEU A 284 3.91 0.12 26.46
CA LEU A 284 3.79 -1.34 26.30
C LEU A 284 4.00 -2.11 27.61
N GLN A 285 4.83 -1.58 28.52
CA GLN A 285 5.18 -2.23 29.77
C GLN A 285 4.17 -1.96 30.89
N MET A 286 3.31 -0.93 30.74
CA MET A 286 2.26 -0.62 31.71
C MET A 286 1.30 -1.80 31.89
N ASP A 287 0.77 -1.98 33.09
CA ASP A 287 -0.40 -2.81 33.30
C ASP A 287 -1.61 -2.24 32.52
N GLU A 288 -2.68 -3.01 32.45
CA GLU A 288 -3.84 -2.61 31.65
C GLU A 288 -4.55 -1.38 32.23
N GLU A 289 -4.74 -1.32 33.54
CA GLU A 289 -5.42 -0.20 34.22
C GLU A 289 -4.66 1.11 34.02
N SER A 290 -3.35 1.10 34.30
CA SER A 290 -2.49 2.28 34.07
C SER A 290 -2.46 2.74 32.62
N PHE A 291 -2.49 1.80 31.64
CA PHE A 291 -2.53 2.13 30.23
C PHE A 291 -3.87 2.76 29.81
N VAL A 292 -4.99 2.24 30.32
CA VAL A 292 -6.33 2.82 30.10
C VAL A 292 -6.41 4.23 30.69
N ASP A 293 -5.90 4.44 31.90
CA ASP A 293 -5.85 5.77 32.53
C ASP A 293 -4.98 6.74 31.73
N ALA A 294 -3.84 6.28 31.21
CA ALA A 294 -2.99 7.09 30.34
C ALA A 294 -3.71 7.51 29.05
N ILE A 295 -4.50 6.62 28.42
CA ILE A 295 -5.29 6.93 27.22
C ILE A 295 -6.38 7.97 27.56
N ASN A 296 -7.16 7.74 28.61
CA ASN A 296 -8.20 8.67 29.02
C ASN A 296 -7.61 10.04 29.37
N SER A 297 -6.51 10.08 30.12
CA SER A 297 -5.80 11.33 30.45
C SER A 297 -5.29 12.01 29.17
N ALA A 298 -4.71 11.28 28.22
CA ALA A 298 -4.22 11.83 26.96
C ALA A 298 -5.33 12.49 26.11
N PHE A 299 -6.57 12.01 26.18
CA PHE A 299 -7.69 12.62 25.48
C PHE A 299 -8.40 13.72 26.26
N TRP A 300 -8.39 13.70 27.59
CA TRP A 300 -9.26 14.53 28.41
C TRP A 300 -8.52 15.60 29.20
N SER A 301 -7.25 15.37 29.61
CA SER A 301 -6.55 16.27 30.50
C SER A 301 -6.14 17.58 29.79
N ASN A 302 -6.24 18.69 30.51
CA ASN A 302 -5.83 20.02 30.05
C ASN A 302 -4.49 20.48 30.68
N GLU A 303 -3.74 19.56 31.29
CA GLU A 303 -2.50 19.85 32.04
C GLU A 303 -1.41 20.55 31.21
N ASN A 304 -1.51 20.48 29.87
CA ASN A 304 -0.55 21.10 28.94
C ASN A 304 -0.93 22.54 28.55
N GLN A 305 -2.06 23.06 29.01
CA GLN A 305 -2.42 24.45 28.78
C GLN A 305 -1.76 25.32 29.86
N SER A 306 -1.00 26.34 29.44
CA SER A 306 -0.47 27.33 30.39
C SER A 306 -1.62 28.19 30.92
N GLU A 307 -1.57 28.60 32.22
CA GLU A 307 -2.57 29.47 32.84
C GLU A 307 -2.80 30.77 32.05
N LEU A 308 -1.80 31.28 31.34
CA LEU A 308 -1.88 32.43 30.45
C LEU A 308 -2.74 32.16 29.20
N VAL A 309 -2.67 30.94 28.65
CA VAL A 309 -3.46 30.52 27.47
C VAL A 309 -4.91 30.32 27.88
N GLU A 310 -5.19 29.77 29.06
CA GLU A 310 -6.54 29.63 29.59
C GLU A 310 -7.20 31.00 29.82
N ALA A 311 -6.48 31.95 30.42
CA ALA A 311 -6.98 33.31 30.65
C ALA A 311 -7.26 34.07 29.34
N ALA A 312 -6.34 33.98 28.35
CA ALA A 312 -6.54 34.59 27.04
C ALA A 312 -7.66 33.91 26.24
N GLY A 313 -7.73 32.58 26.28
CA GLY A 313 -8.76 31.78 25.59
C GLY A 313 -10.17 32.03 26.16
N SER A 314 -10.30 32.22 27.49
CA SER A 314 -11.58 32.53 28.12
C SER A 314 -12.11 33.91 27.71
N LEU A 315 -11.24 34.92 27.66
CA LEU A 315 -11.60 36.29 27.22
C LEU A 315 -11.97 36.28 25.72
N PHE A 316 -11.24 35.55 24.89
CA PHE A 316 -11.52 35.43 23.46
C PHE A 316 -12.83 34.70 23.19
N ARG A 317 -13.10 33.58 23.90
CA ARG A 317 -14.39 32.86 23.84
C ARG A 317 -15.56 33.75 24.22
N THR A 318 -15.43 34.54 25.29
CA THR A 318 -16.47 35.49 25.72
C THR A 318 -16.72 36.58 24.67
N ALA A 319 -15.66 37.10 24.06
CA ALA A 319 -15.78 38.07 22.97
C ALA A 319 -16.41 37.50 21.71
N LEU A 320 -16.02 36.24 21.32
CA LEU A 320 -16.59 35.54 20.16
C LEU A 320 -18.08 35.19 20.37
N THR A 321 -18.47 34.78 21.57
CA THR A 321 -19.87 34.44 21.91
C THR A 321 -20.77 35.70 21.82
N ILE A 322 -20.23 36.89 22.12
CA ILE A 322 -20.93 38.13 21.98
C ILE A 322 -21.06 38.59 20.52
N LEU A 323 -20.01 38.31 19.70
CA LEU A 323 -19.92 38.77 18.31
C LEU A 323 -20.55 37.80 17.31
N MET A 324 -20.61 36.49 17.62
CA MET A 324 -21.17 35.44 16.76
C MET A 324 -22.03 34.45 17.55
N PRO A 325 -23.29 34.76 17.82
CA PRO A 325 -24.17 33.95 18.68
C PRO A 325 -24.50 32.55 18.10
N ASN A 326 -24.19 32.26 16.82
CA ASN A 326 -24.57 31.04 16.14
C ASN A 326 -23.36 30.18 15.63
N GLY A 327 -22.13 30.40 16.11
CA GLY A 327 -20.93 29.81 15.50
C GLY A 327 -19.94 29.10 16.42
N THR A 328 -20.24 28.84 17.70
CA THR A 328 -19.33 28.07 18.54
C THR A 328 -19.58 26.58 18.33
N SER A 329 -18.75 25.92 17.50
CA SER A 329 -18.63 24.49 17.47
C SER A 329 -18.25 23.98 18.87
N THR A 330 -19.23 23.46 19.61
CA THR A 330 -19.02 22.92 20.95
C THR A 330 -18.12 21.69 20.79
N ARG A 331 -16.91 21.69 21.38
CA ARG A 331 -16.02 20.54 21.41
C ARG A 331 -16.76 19.35 22.02
N GLN A 332 -16.96 18.31 21.22
CA GLN A 332 -17.42 17.04 21.72
C GLN A 332 -16.25 16.34 22.43
N LEU A 333 -16.53 15.57 23.46
CA LEU A 333 -15.52 14.76 24.15
C LEU A 333 -15.56 13.34 23.58
N PRO A 334 -14.38 12.70 23.39
CA PRO A 334 -14.34 11.31 22.99
C PRO A 334 -14.93 10.41 24.08
N PRO A 335 -15.45 9.23 23.74
CA PRO A 335 -15.94 8.28 24.73
C PRO A 335 -14.80 7.83 25.66
N SER A 336 -15.12 7.52 26.91
CA SER A 336 -14.18 6.97 27.86
C SER A 336 -13.86 5.52 27.52
N VAL A 337 -12.61 5.12 27.79
CA VAL A 337 -12.11 3.77 27.61
C VAL A 337 -12.17 3.03 28.94
N ALA A 338 -12.71 1.81 28.95
CA ALA A 338 -12.80 0.95 30.14
C ALA A 338 -11.77 -0.20 30.14
N GLY A 339 -11.23 -0.57 28.96
CA GLY A 339 -10.28 -1.67 28.84
C GLY A 339 -9.71 -1.79 27.44
N ILE A 340 -8.87 -2.80 27.24
CA ILE A 340 -8.27 -3.11 25.93
C ILE A 340 -8.56 -4.54 25.50
N GLY A 341 -8.62 -4.77 24.20
CA GLY A 341 -8.76 -6.12 23.65
C GLY A 341 -7.55 -7.00 24.00
N PRO A 342 -7.77 -8.30 24.24
CA PRO A 342 -6.72 -9.22 24.68
C PRO A 342 -5.59 -9.29 23.66
N LYS A 343 -4.34 -9.09 24.12
CA LYS A 343 -3.11 -9.10 23.30
C LYS A 343 -3.14 -8.13 22.12
N SER A 344 -3.97 -7.08 22.18
CA SER A 344 -4.10 -6.10 21.10
C SER A 344 -3.05 -4.98 21.15
N ARG A 345 -2.39 -4.77 22.30
CA ARG A 345 -1.41 -3.70 22.46
C ARG A 345 -0.07 -4.07 21.83
N VAL A 346 0.29 -3.40 20.75
CA VAL A 346 1.54 -3.59 20.03
C VAL A 346 2.10 -2.25 19.55
N MET A 347 3.39 -2.20 19.20
CA MET A 347 3.98 -0.99 18.60
C MET A 347 4.74 -1.31 17.32
N PHE A 348 4.92 -0.30 16.49
CA PHE A 348 5.77 -0.36 15.30
C PHE A 348 6.45 0.98 15.04
N PRO A 349 7.70 0.97 14.50
CA PRO A 349 8.43 2.19 14.24
C PRO A 349 7.81 2.98 13.09
N LEU A 350 7.78 4.31 13.27
CA LEU A 350 7.29 5.26 12.28
C LEU A 350 8.43 5.71 11.37
N GLY A 351 8.12 5.89 10.10
CA GLY A 351 9.05 6.39 9.13
C GLY A 351 8.33 6.77 7.84
N MET A 352 8.92 7.66 7.10
CA MET A 352 8.52 8.02 5.75
C MET A 352 9.53 7.47 4.75
N GLY A 353 9.07 7.01 3.61
CA GLY A 353 9.92 6.56 2.53
C GLY A 353 9.29 6.89 1.19
N HIS A 354 10.08 7.45 0.29
CA HIS A 354 9.63 7.81 -1.04
C HIS A 354 10.67 7.36 -2.07
N ALA A 355 10.24 6.52 -3.03
CA ALA A 355 11.09 6.15 -4.15
C ALA A 355 11.33 7.38 -5.05
N SER A 356 12.56 7.56 -5.55
CA SER A 356 12.90 8.69 -6.42
C SER A 356 12.10 8.69 -7.72
N GLU A 357 11.69 7.50 -8.16
CA GLU A 357 10.85 7.25 -9.32
C GLU A 357 9.98 6.02 -9.08
N TYR A 358 8.76 6.00 -9.61
CA TYR A 358 7.83 4.88 -9.45
C TYR A 358 7.84 3.92 -10.63
N ILE A 359 8.42 4.35 -11.74
CA ILE A 359 8.45 3.58 -12.99
C ILE A 359 9.84 3.66 -13.60
N ARG A 360 10.35 2.50 -14.01
CA ARG A 360 11.51 2.31 -14.86
C ARG A 360 11.18 1.33 -15.99
N HIS A 361 12.16 1.12 -16.87
CA HIS A 361 12.03 0.11 -17.91
C HIS A 361 11.63 -1.24 -17.30
N ARG A 362 10.45 -1.74 -17.67
CA ARG A 362 9.86 -3.02 -17.25
C ARG A 362 9.54 -3.16 -15.76
N VAL A 363 9.50 -2.07 -15.01
CA VAL A 363 9.11 -2.10 -13.60
C VAL A 363 8.25 -0.91 -13.23
N ALA A 364 7.22 -1.16 -12.43
CA ALA A 364 6.40 -0.17 -11.75
C ALA A 364 6.31 -0.48 -10.25
N LEU A 365 6.30 0.54 -9.40
CA LEU A 365 6.13 0.43 -7.95
C LEU A 365 4.81 1.04 -7.54
N ILE A 366 4.08 0.40 -6.64
CA ILE A 366 2.80 0.87 -6.10
C ILE A 366 2.73 0.67 -4.58
N GLY A 367 1.91 1.46 -3.91
CA GLY A 367 1.72 1.41 -2.47
C GLY A 367 3.01 1.67 -1.69
N ASP A 368 3.20 1.01 -0.56
CA ASP A 368 4.37 1.20 0.31
C ASP A 368 5.71 0.85 -0.37
N ALA A 369 5.70 0.10 -1.48
CA ALA A 369 6.90 -0.11 -2.29
C ALA A 369 7.35 1.17 -2.99
N ALA A 370 6.42 2.04 -3.37
CA ALA A 370 6.67 3.35 -3.97
C ALA A 370 6.78 4.46 -2.91
N HIS A 371 5.83 4.52 -1.98
CA HIS A 371 5.72 5.59 -0.99
C HIS A 371 5.15 5.07 0.32
N ARG A 372 5.89 5.22 1.38
CA ARG A 372 5.42 5.01 2.75
C ARG A 372 5.21 6.36 3.41
N VAL A 373 4.00 6.62 3.88
CA VAL A 373 3.66 7.86 4.57
C VAL A 373 3.50 7.63 6.07
N HIS A 374 3.59 8.71 6.85
CA HIS A 374 3.25 8.67 8.26
C HIS A 374 1.77 8.26 8.43
N PRO A 375 1.41 7.41 9.41
CA PRO A 375 0.05 6.90 9.58
C PRO A 375 -0.97 7.94 10.07
N LEU A 376 -0.66 9.23 10.03
CA LEU A 376 -1.61 10.29 10.30
C LEU A 376 -2.86 10.11 9.42
N ALA A 377 -4.00 9.96 10.06
CA ALA A 377 -5.31 9.79 9.42
C ALA A 377 -5.46 8.57 8.46
N GLY A 378 -4.64 7.52 8.57
CA GLY A 378 -4.83 6.28 7.83
C GLY A 378 -4.69 6.37 6.30
N GLN A 379 -3.92 7.34 5.78
CA GLN A 379 -3.86 7.64 4.34
C GLN A 379 -3.10 6.61 3.49
N GLY A 380 -2.24 5.76 4.07
CA GLY A 380 -1.37 4.86 3.31
C GLY A 380 -2.13 3.92 2.36
N ALA A 381 -3.19 3.29 2.83
CA ALA A 381 -4.01 2.39 2.02
C ALA A 381 -4.71 3.13 0.85
N ASN A 382 -5.25 4.33 1.12
CA ASN A 382 -5.94 5.14 0.11
C ASN A 382 -5.02 5.59 -1.02
N LEU A 383 -3.77 5.92 -0.69
CA LEU A 383 -2.75 6.24 -1.69
C LEU A 383 -2.45 5.04 -2.58
N GLY A 384 -2.25 3.87 -1.97
CA GLY A 384 -2.02 2.64 -2.71
C GLY A 384 -3.18 2.26 -3.63
N PHE A 385 -4.42 2.48 -3.21
CA PHE A 385 -5.60 2.30 -4.09
C PHE A 385 -5.66 3.35 -5.20
N GLY A 386 -5.19 4.57 -4.95
CA GLY A 386 -5.00 5.59 -5.98
C GLY A 386 -3.98 5.16 -7.04
N ASP A 387 -2.88 4.52 -6.62
CA ASP A 387 -1.88 3.97 -7.55
C ASP A 387 -2.50 2.86 -8.41
N VAL A 388 -3.30 1.97 -7.81
CA VAL A 388 -4.02 0.90 -8.54
C VAL A 388 -4.89 1.49 -9.64
N ALA A 389 -5.73 2.48 -9.32
CA ALA A 389 -6.61 3.12 -10.30
C ALA A 389 -5.82 3.76 -11.44
N SER A 390 -4.78 4.52 -11.10
CA SER A 390 -3.96 5.25 -12.07
C SER A 390 -3.15 4.31 -12.96
N LEU A 391 -2.48 3.30 -12.39
CA LEU A 391 -1.67 2.36 -13.14
C LEU A 391 -2.53 1.47 -14.04
N THR A 392 -3.69 1.02 -13.57
CA THR A 392 -4.64 0.25 -14.39
C THR A 392 -5.07 1.06 -15.61
N GLN A 393 -5.47 2.32 -15.44
CA GLN A 393 -5.87 3.18 -16.54
C GLN A 393 -4.77 3.32 -17.60
N VAL A 394 -3.53 3.51 -17.16
CA VAL A 394 -2.37 3.65 -18.05
C VAL A 394 -2.09 2.35 -18.82
N LEU A 395 -2.12 1.20 -18.14
CA LEU A 395 -1.89 -0.10 -18.75
C LEU A 395 -3.01 -0.50 -19.70
N SER A 396 -4.25 -0.22 -19.34
CA SER A 396 -5.44 -0.43 -20.18
C SER A 396 -5.31 0.36 -21.50
N GLN A 397 -4.97 1.65 -21.40
CA GLN A 397 -4.78 2.47 -22.59
C GLN A 397 -3.59 2.02 -23.45
N ALA A 398 -2.49 1.58 -22.83
CA ALA A 398 -1.35 1.04 -23.54
C ALA A 398 -1.71 -0.26 -24.29
N ALA A 399 -2.45 -1.16 -23.64
CA ALA A 399 -2.95 -2.41 -24.24
C ALA A 399 -3.90 -2.15 -25.40
N PHE A 400 -4.87 -1.24 -25.24
CA PHE A 400 -5.78 -0.82 -26.29
C PHE A 400 -5.05 -0.30 -27.53
N ASN A 401 -3.96 0.45 -27.32
CA ASN A 401 -3.14 0.97 -28.41
C ASN A 401 -2.09 -0.02 -28.96
N GLY A 402 -2.11 -1.28 -28.52
CA GLY A 402 -1.16 -2.30 -28.96
C GLY A 402 0.30 -2.06 -28.53
N LYS A 403 0.53 -1.25 -27.49
CA LYS A 403 1.88 -0.93 -27.00
C LYS A 403 2.44 -2.03 -26.09
N ASP A 404 3.77 -2.16 -26.08
CA ASP A 404 4.47 -3.00 -25.09
C ASP A 404 4.31 -2.38 -23.70
N LEU A 405 3.65 -3.12 -22.77
CA LEU A 405 3.34 -2.67 -21.41
C LEU A 405 4.59 -2.37 -20.57
N GLY A 406 5.73 -2.99 -20.90
CA GLY A 406 6.99 -2.81 -20.18
C GLY A 406 7.91 -1.77 -20.81
N LYS A 407 7.60 -1.25 -22.00
CA LYS A 407 8.45 -0.29 -22.70
C LYS A 407 8.10 1.14 -22.28
N TYR A 408 9.11 1.90 -21.91
CA TYR A 408 9.03 3.32 -21.50
C TYR A 408 8.55 4.21 -22.67
N SER A 409 7.30 4.07 -23.07
CA SER A 409 6.67 4.92 -24.10
C SER A 409 5.29 5.42 -23.65
N ILE A 410 5.03 5.40 -22.34
CA ILE A 410 3.92 6.13 -21.75
C ILE A 410 4.29 7.60 -21.82
N PRO A 411 3.45 8.49 -22.38
CA PRO A 411 3.75 9.90 -22.44
C PRO A 411 4.16 10.41 -21.05
N GLU A 412 5.28 11.13 -20.97
CA GLU A 412 5.82 11.69 -19.73
C GLU A 412 4.77 12.52 -18.96
N ALA A 413 3.77 13.05 -19.67
CA ALA A 413 2.62 13.76 -19.13
C ALA A 413 1.69 12.87 -18.28
N SER A 414 1.32 11.66 -18.76
CA SER A 414 0.42 10.75 -18.04
C SER A 414 1.08 10.12 -16.80
N LEU A 415 2.40 10.06 -16.79
CA LEU A 415 3.21 9.56 -15.68
C LEU A 415 3.52 10.63 -14.65
N LYS A 416 3.72 11.88 -15.13
CA LYS A 416 3.77 13.06 -14.26
C LYS A 416 2.43 13.21 -13.52
N ASP A 417 1.31 12.82 -14.13
CA ASP A 417 -0.01 12.86 -13.47
C ASP A 417 -0.14 11.82 -12.34
N VAL A 418 0.40 10.61 -12.48
CA VAL A 418 0.48 9.64 -11.37
C VAL A 418 1.40 10.18 -10.26
N THR A 419 2.57 10.69 -10.62
CA THR A 419 3.54 11.26 -9.67
C THR A 419 3.09 12.63 -9.13
N LEU A 420 2.45 13.48 -9.97
CA LEU A 420 1.95 14.80 -9.60
C LEU A 420 0.64 14.72 -8.82
N ASN A 421 -0.27 13.78 -9.12
CA ASN A 421 -1.45 13.55 -8.30
C ASN A 421 -1.09 13.07 -6.88
N VAL A 422 -0.03 12.29 -6.73
CA VAL A 422 0.51 11.94 -5.42
C VAL A 422 1.26 13.13 -4.81
N ARG A 423 2.10 13.86 -5.58
CA ARG A 423 2.81 15.06 -5.09
C ARG A 423 1.88 16.24 -4.78
N SER A 424 0.94 16.57 -5.65
CA SER A 424 0.04 17.72 -5.46
C SER A 424 -0.97 17.54 -4.34
N ARG A 425 -1.34 16.29 -4.03
CA ARG A 425 -2.22 15.98 -2.89
C ARG A 425 -1.49 15.99 -1.55
N HIS A 426 -0.14 15.84 -1.53
CA HIS A 426 0.66 15.71 -0.30
C HIS A 426 1.64 16.84 -0.05
N PHE A 427 2.03 17.56 -1.10
CA PHE A 427 2.90 18.72 -1.03
C PHE A 427 2.26 19.82 -1.86
N PRO A 428 1.33 20.62 -1.29
CA PRO A 428 0.90 21.84 -1.94
C PRO A 428 2.17 22.65 -2.25
N SER A 429 2.28 23.11 -3.48
CA SER A 429 3.38 23.93 -3.98
C SER A 429 3.45 25.25 -3.20
N SER A 430 3.95 25.21 -1.98
CA SER A 430 4.37 26.37 -1.23
C SER A 430 5.89 26.47 -1.33
N ASN A 431 6.30 27.37 -2.22
CA ASN A 431 7.61 28.04 -2.23
C ASN A 431 8.85 27.20 -1.88
N HIS A 432 9.38 26.51 -2.87
CA HIS A 432 10.67 25.81 -2.81
C HIS A 432 11.91 26.74 -2.72
N GLU A 433 11.76 28.01 -2.32
CA GLU A 433 12.90 28.97 -2.27
C GLU A 433 13.38 29.33 -0.86
N LYS A 434 12.87 28.71 0.20
CA LYS A 434 13.35 29.04 1.56
C LYS A 434 13.46 27.83 2.47
N LEU A 435 14.30 26.87 2.12
CA LEU A 435 14.84 25.91 3.08
C LEU A 435 16.14 25.31 2.52
N TYR A 436 17.19 26.15 2.55
CA TYR A 436 18.59 25.76 2.68
C TYR A 436 19.14 26.47 3.91
#